data_da208e2498ec93737bfcd4cd90754db5
#
_entry.id   da208e2498ec93737bfcd4cd90754db5
#
_cell.length_a   1.000
_cell.length_b   1.000
_cell.length_c   1.000
_cell.angle_alpha   90.00
_cell.angle_beta   90.00
_cell.angle_gamma   90.00
#
_symmetry.space_group_name_H-M   'P 1'
#
loop_
_entity.id
_entity.type
_entity.pdbx_description
1 polymer ?
#
loop_
_entity_poly.entity_id
_entity_poly.type
_entity_poly.pdbx_seq_one_letter_code
_entity_poly.pdbx_strand_id
1 'polypeptide(L)'
;MKAWERTDVPMRTAHLLRINSYMDIAILSMWTMSPRVDVMIGMAEASLRGKTPGGKDDEALEKVRDLVREGREYLAGGEFLVAMGRMRVAHDLLALHIIRLSCE
;
A
#
# COMPACT_ATOMS: atom_id res chain seq x y z
N MET A 1 -10.49 27.56 -7.28
CA MET A 1 -10.46 26.56 -6.19
C MET A 1 -10.40 27.28 -4.86
N LYS A 2 -11.22 26.87 -3.91
CA LYS A 2 -11.23 27.43 -2.57
C LYS A 2 -10.02 26.94 -1.78
N ALA A 3 -9.44 27.78 -0.93
CA ALA A 3 -8.21 27.45 -0.19
C ALA A 3 -8.35 26.17 0.67
N TRP A 4 -9.52 25.95 1.28
CA TRP A 4 -9.75 24.78 2.13
C TRP A 4 -9.78 23.45 1.34
N GLU A 5 -10.07 23.50 0.04
CA GLU A 5 -10.05 22.31 -0.81
C GLU A 5 -8.63 21.82 -1.06
N ARG A 6 -7.64 22.72 -0.97
CA ARG A 6 -6.23 22.39 -1.17
C ARG A 6 -5.60 21.70 0.03
N THR A 7 -6.18 21.87 1.22
CA THR A 7 -5.64 21.24 2.44
C THR A 7 -5.88 19.72 2.47
N ASP A 8 -6.89 19.26 1.72
CA ASP A 8 -7.22 17.84 1.63
C ASP A 8 -6.10 17.03 0.94
N VAL A 9 -5.51 17.58 -0.12
CA VAL A 9 -4.49 16.88 -0.91
C VAL A 9 -3.23 16.57 -0.10
N PRO A 10 -2.62 17.51 0.65
CA PRO A 10 -1.47 17.18 1.50
C PRO A 10 -1.76 16.10 2.54
N MET A 11 -2.91 16.15 3.18
CA MET A 11 -3.30 15.15 4.19
C MET A 11 -3.48 13.76 3.57
N ARG A 12 -4.15 13.69 2.42
CA ARG A 12 -4.34 12.44 1.68
C ARG A 12 -3.00 11.88 1.23
N THR A 13 -2.13 12.74 0.68
CA THR A 13 -0.80 12.35 0.23
C THR A 13 0.03 11.79 1.38
N ALA A 14 0.05 12.47 2.53
CA ALA A 14 0.79 12.01 3.71
C ALA A 14 0.29 10.63 4.18
N HIS A 15 -1.03 10.44 4.20
CA HIS A 15 -1.63 9.16 4.60
C HIS A 15 -1.23 8.03 3.64
N LEU A 16 -1.31 8.29 2.33
CA LEU A 16 -0.99 7.30 1.31
C LEU A 16 0.51 6.98 1.29
N LEU A 17 1.37 7.98 1.49
CA LEU A 17 2.81 7.77 1.60
C LEU A 17 3.16 6.90 2.81
N ARG A 18 2.44 7.05 3.91
CA ARG A 18 2.64 6.22 5.10
C ARG A 18 2.32 4.76 4.78
N ILE A 19 1.20 4.51 4.11
CA ILE A 19 0.82 3.16 3.68
C ILE A 19 1.90 2.59 2.76
N ASN A 20 2.35 3.38 1.80
CA ASN A 20 3.37 2.95 0.85
C ASN A 20 4.70 2.60 1.55
N SER A 21 5.04 3.32 2.61
CA SER A 21 6.23 3.03 3.42
C SER A 21 6.14 1.67 4.10
N TYR A 22 4.98 1.30 4.61
CA TYR A 22 4.78 -0.03 5.19
C TYR A 22 4.95 -1.13 4.13
N MET A 23 4.50 -0.87 2.91
CA MET A 23 4.67 -1.82 1.81
C MET A 23 6.14 -1.95 1.41
N ASP A 24 6.89 -0.85 1.37
CA ASP A 24 8.34 -0.88 1.13
C ASP A 24 9.05 -1.75 2.16
N ILE A 25 8.72 -1.59 3.43
CA ILE A 25 9.30 -2.38 4.51
C ILE A 25 8.95 -3.87 4.35
N ALA A 26 7.70 -4.16 4.00
CA ALA A 26 7.25 -5.53 3.77
C ALA A 26 8.03 -6.18 2.62
N ILE A 27 8.18 -5.47 1.50
CA ILE A 27 8.94 -5.96 0.34
C ILE A 27 10.40 -6.18 0.71
N LEU A 28 11.00 -5.24 1.41
CA LEU A 28 12.39 -5.37 1.86
C LEU A 28 12.57 -6.58 2.78
N SER A 29 11.63 -6.80 3.71
CA SER A 29 11.69 -7.96 4.61
C SER A 29 11.57 -9.27 3.85
N MET A 30 10.81 -9.31 2.76
CA MET A 30 10.74 -10.49 1.88
C MET A 30 12.07 -10.73 1.18
N TRP A 31 12.68 -9.69 0.59
CA TRP A 31 13.96 -9.79 -0.10
C TRP A 31 15.09 -10.24 0.80
N THR A 32 15.09 -9.79 2.04
CA THR A 32 16.12 -10.16 3.02
C THR A 32 15.80 -11.44 3.76
N MET A 33 14.67 -12.06 3.46
CA MET A 33 14.19 -13.28 4.12
C MET A 33 14.14 -13.12 5.65
N SER A 34 13.68 -11.93 6.08
CA SER A 34 13.57 -11.60 7.49
C SER A 34 12.60 -12.54 8.21
N PRO A 35 12.92 -12.97 9.46
CA PRO A 35 11.97 -13.74 10.26
C PRO A 35 10.72 -12.94 10.65
N ARG A 36 10.73 -11.62 10.42
CA ARG A 36 9.61 -10.73 10.73
C ARG A 36 8.74 -10.43 9.50
N VAL A 37 8.91 -11.14 8.41
CA VAL A 37 8.16 -10.88 7.16
C VAL A 37 6.65 -10.88 7.40
N ASP A 38 6.13 -11.83 8.18
CA ASP A 38 4.70 -11.90 8.47
C ASP A 38 4.20 -10.68 9.23
N VAL A 39 4.99 -10.19 10.18
CA VAL A 39 4.66 -9.00 10.96
C VAL A 39 4.62 -7.78 10.04
N MET A 40 5.61 -7.64 9.16
CA MET A 40 5.70 -6.49 8.25
C MET A 40 4.56 -6.47 7.23
N ILE A 41 4.22 -7.63 6.68
CA ILE A 41 3.07 -7.74 5.77
C ILE A 41 1.77 -7.43 6.54
N GLY A 42 1.63 -7.93 7.76
CA GLY A 42 0.49 -7.64 8.61
C GLY A 42 0.32 -6.16 8.91
N MET A 43 1.41 -5.44 9.13
CA MET A 43 1.38 -3.99 9.32
C MET A 43 0.92 -3.26 8.05
N ALA A 44 1.40 -3.69 6.89
CA ALA A 44 0.96 -3.13 5.61
C ALA A 44 -0.54 -3.36 5.41
N GLU A 45 -1.03 -4.57 5.65
CA GLU A 45 -2.46 -4.88 5.57
C GLU A 45 -3.28 -4.04 6.54
N ALA A 46 -2.83 -3.89 7.77
CA ALA A 46 -3.54 -3.10 8.78
C ALA A 46 -3.64 -1.63 8.36
N SER A 47 -2.57 -1.08 7.77
CA SER A 47 -2.57 0.30 7.29
C SER A 47 -3.58 0.53 6.16
N LEU A 48 -3.84 -0.50 5.36
CA LEU A 48 -4.80 -0.44 4.25
C LEU A 48 -6.26 -0.51 4.69
N ARG A 49 -6.53 -0.93 5.92
CA ARG A 49 -7.91 -1.03 6.44
C ARG A 49 -8.46 0.30 6.91
N GLY A 50 -7.60 1.28 7.16
CA GLY A 50 -8.04 2.59 7.61
C GLY A 50 -8.86 3.29 6.54
N LYS A 51 -9.91 4.00 6.96
CA LYS A 51 -10.69 4.81 6.05
C LYS A 51 -9.95 6.09 5.72
N THR A 52 -9.98 6.47 4.44
CA THR A 52 -9.40 7.72 3.99
C THR A 52 -10.41 8.87 4.15
N PRO A 53 -9.93 10.10 4.39
CA PRO A 53 -10.83 11.26 4.44
C PRO A 53 -11.62 11.39 3.14
N GLY A 54 -12.95 11.45 3.26
CA GLY A 54 -13.84 11.62 2.12
C GLY A 54 -14.02 10.41 1.21
N GLY A 55 -13.37 9.30 1.48
CA GLY A 55 -13.50 8.06 0.69
C GLY A 55 -12.98 8.13 -0.74
N LYS A 56 -12.26 9.19 -1.09
CA LYS A 56 -11.79 9.42 -2.47
C LYS A 56 -10.74 8.41 -2.92
N ASP A 57 -10.01 7.83 -1.99
CA ASP A 57 -8.93 6.89 -2.29
C ASP A 57 -9.35 5.43 -2.10
N ASP A 58 -10.58 5.18 -1.67
CA ASP A 58 -11.04 3.85 -1.28
C ASP A 58 -10.95 2.81 -2.39
N GLU A 59 -11.31 3.18 -3.62
CA GLU A 59 -11.24 2.27 -4.76
C GLU A 59 -9.80 1.83 -5.05
N ALA A 60 -8.86 2.78 -5.04
CA ALA A 60 -7.45 2.49 -5.25
C ALA A 60 -6.90 1.60 -4.13
N LEU A 61 -7.24 1.93 -2.87
CA LEU A 61 -6.78 1.16 -1.71
C LEU A 61 -7.38 -0.24 -1.69
N GLU A 62 -8.59 -0.43 -2.18
CA GLU A 62 -9.20 -1.75 -2.27
C GLU A 62 -8.42 -2.67 -3.21
N LYS A 63 -8.02 -2.16 -4.37
CA LYS A 63 -7.20 -2.91 -5.32
C LYS A 63 -5.83 -3.27 -4.73
N VAL A 64 -5.22 -2.33 -4.05
CA VAL A 64 -3.93 -2.54 -3.37
C VAL A 64 -4.08 -3.61 -2.29
N ARG A 65 -5.14 -3.53 -1.51
CA ARG A 65 -5.45 -4.49 -0.44
C ARG A 65 -5.61 -5.91 -0.98
N ASP A 66 -6.32 -6.06 -2.09
CA ASP A 66 -6.51 -7.36 -2.72
C ASP A 66 -5.19 -7.98 -3.16
N LEU A 67 -4.31 -7.17 -3.75
CA LEU A 67 -2.99 -7.64 -4.17
C LEU A 67 -2.10 -8.02 -2.99
N VAL A 68 -2.16 -7.27 -1.90
CA VAL A 68 -1.39 -7.60 -0.69
C VAL A 68 -1.89 -8.91 -0.09
N ARG A 69 -3.21 -9.10 -0.06
CA ARG A 69 -3.80 -10.36 0.42
C ARG A 69 -3.35 -11.55 -0.44
N GLU A 70 -3.40 -11.40 -1.76
CA GLU A 70 -2.92 -12.43 -2.68
C GLU A 70 -1.44 -12.74 -2.45
N GLY A 71 -0.63 -11.69 -2.31
CA GLY A 71 0.79 -11.86 -2.03
C GLY A 71 1.03 -12.65 -0.76
N ARG A 72 0.28 -12.37 0.29
CA ARG A 72 0.38 -13.10 1.55
C ARG A 72 -0.01 -14.57 1.39
N GLU A 73 -1.07 -14.85 0.63
CA GLU A 73 -1.51 -16.22 0.37
C GLU A 73 -0.46 -17.01 -0.40
N TYR A 74 0.12 -16.44 -1.43
CA TYR A 74 1.20 -17.09 -2.19
C TYR A 74 2.44 -17.32 -1.34
N LEU A 75 2.77 -16.37 -0.48
CA LEU A 75 3.91 -16.54 0.42
C LEU A 75 3.70 -17.70 1.39
N ALA A 76 2.49 -17.81 1.95
CA ALA A 76 2.12 -18.91 2.82
C ALA A 76 2.19 -20.26 2.10
N GLY A 77 1.92 -20.27 0.80
CA GLY A 77 2.04 -21.47 -0.05
C GLY A 77 3.44 -21.76 -0.55
N GLY A 78 4.44 -21.00 -0.13
CA GLY A 78 5.83 -21.19 -0.54
C GLY A 78 6.18 -20.65 -1.91
N GLU A 79 5.29 -19.87 -2.54
CA GLU A 79 5.51 -19.29 -3.88
C GLU A 79 6.06 -17.87 -3.74
N PHE A 80 7.31 -17.78 -3.36
CA PHE A 80 7.98 -16.52 -3.04
C PHE A 80 7.98 -15.52 -4.20
N LEU A 81 8.33 -15.96 -5.41
CA LEU A 81 8.43 -15.04 -6.55
C LEU A 81 7.07 -14.47 -6.96
N VAL A 82 6.04 -15.30 -6.91
CA VAL A 82 4.67 -14.86 -7.22
C VAL A 82 4.19 -13.88 -6.15
N ALA A 83 4.45 -14.19 -4.88
CA ALA A 83 4.14 -13.31 -3.77
C ALA A 83 4.81 -11.95 -3.92
N MET A 84 6.11 -11.96 -4.25
CA MET A 84 6.88 -10.74 -4.47
C MET A 84 6.30 -9.92 -5.62
N GLY A 85 5.92 -10.58 -6.72
CA GLY A 85 5.30 -9.91 -7.85
C GLY A 85 4.02 -9.20 -7.46
N ARG A 86 3.15 -9.84 -6.68
CA ARG A 86 1.92 -9.24 -6.19
C ARG A 86 2.19 -8.03 -5.30
N MET A 87 3.15 -8.13 -4.39
CA MET A 87 3.52 -7.04 -3.50
C MET A 87 4.09 -5.85 -4.28
N ARG A 88 4.92 -6.11 -5.29
CA ARG A 88 5.48 -5.05 -6.13
C ARG A 88 4.40 -4.33 -6.93
N VAL A 89 3.46 -5.06 -7.51
CA VAL A 89 2.35 -4.45 -8.26
C VAL A 89 1.49 -3.60 -7.31
N ALA A 90 1.20 -4.10 -6.12
CA ALA A 90 0.44 -3.34 -5.12
C ALA A 90 1.14 -2.02 -4.78
N HIS A 91 2.45 -2.09 -4.51
CA HIS A 91 3.27 -0.92 -4.22
C HIS A 91 3.24 0.08 -5.38
N ASP A 92 3.42 -0.39 -6.60
CA ASP A 92 3.50 0.46 -7.78
C ASP A 92 2.15 1.11 -8.10
N LEU A 93 1.04 0.40 -7.93
CA LEU A 93 -0.30 0.96 -8.10
C LEU A 93 -0.55 2.09 -7.11
N LEU A 94 -0.15 1.90 -5.86
CA LEU A 94 -0.30 2.93 -4.84
C LEU A 94 0.59 4.13 -5.15
N ALA A 95 1.84 3.89 -5.55
CA ALA A 95 2.78 4.95 -5.94
C ALA A 95 2.22 5.76 -7.12
N LEU A 96 1.65 5.09 -8.13
CA LEU A 96 1.05 5.76 -9.27
C LEU A 96 -0.16 6.61 -8.86
N HIS A 97 -0.98 6.10 -7.96
CA HIS A 97 -2.12 6.84 -7.43
C HIS A 97 -1.67 8.11 -6.68
N ILE A 98 -0.60 8.02 -5.91
CA ILE A 98 -0.02 9.16 -5.20
C ILE A 98 0.48 10.21 -6.19
N ILE A 99 1.14 9.79 -7.25
CA ILE A 99 1.63 10.68 -8.30
C ILE A 99 0.46 11.41 -8.97
N ARG A 100 -0.60 10.69 -9.31
CA ARG A 100 -1.80 11.29 -9.91
C ARG A 100 -2.45 12.30 -8.97
N LEU A 101 -2.52 11.98 -7.69
CA LEU A 101 -3.07 12.90 -6.69
C LEU A 101 -2.24 14.18 -6.61
N SER A 102 -0.92 14.06 -6.67
CA SER A 102 -0.02 15.20 -6.61
C SER A 102 -0.15 16.14 -7.81
N CYS A 103 -0.65 15.64 -8.94
CA CYS A 103 -0.87 16.42 -10.16
C CYS A 103 -2.23 17.11 -10.21
N GLU A 104 -3.11 16.83 -9.27
CA GLU A 104 -4.40 17.52 -9.15
C GLU A 104 -4.19 18.93 -8.50
#